data_98a6a6e57106432afc09a78b031733f5
#
_entry.id   98a6a6e57106432afc09a78b031733f5
#
_cell.length_a   1.000
_cell.length_b   1.000
_cell.length_c   1.000
_cell.angle_alpha   90.00
_cell.angle_beta   90.00
_cell.angle_gamma   90.00
#
_symmetry.space_group_name_H-M   'P 1'
#
loop_
_entity.id
_entity.type
_entity.pdbx_description
1 polymer ?
#
loop_
_entity_poly.entity_id
_entity_poly.type
_entity_poly.pdbx_seq_one_letter_code
_entity_poly.pdbx_strand_id
1 'polypeptide(L)'
;MATLTDIANLAGVSISTVSRVLNKDETLSVTEDTRHRILTIADEIGYTKHKTINNSKKEKYQVAIIQWVSEEHELDDIYYYNIRLGIEKRAYELDYEMLRFFNDIPSSLGEEVVGVLCIGKFSREQIAKLERLKKTLVFVDSDTLNQGHPCVTTDFENSVQSALCYLKKQGCNNIGLLIGQEKTTDATEIISDPRLRSYRNYCMEKGIYDPLFILTGDFTVQSGYELLDSKIKSGATLPDAYFAASDSLAIGALRALQENGIKVPDDIQIISFNDTTLAKQVYPPLSSVTVYTEEMGRTAMDILNKQFLAPRKIPTLTKLGTKLTLRNSTK
;
A
#
# COMPACT_ATOMS: atom_id res chain seq x y z
N MET A 1 -7.38 -37.89 -28.21
CA MET A 1 -6.87 -36.48 -28.16
C MET A 1 -6.84 -35.97 -29.59
N ALA A 2 -7.55 -34.87 -29.87
CA ALA A 2 -7.62 -34.34 -31.25
C ALA A 2 -6.22 -33.91 -31.76
N THR A 3 -5.96 -34.15 -33.03
CA THR A 3 -4.65 -33.91 -33.69
C THR A 3 -4.80 -32.94 -34.87
N LEU A 4 -3.68 -32.37 -35.33
CA LEU A 4 -3.67 -31.55 -36.56
C LEU A 4 -4.15 -32.36 -37.79
N THR A 5 -3.92 -33.66 -37.77
CA THR A 5 -4.36 -34.56 -38.85
C THR A 5 -5.88 -34.70 -38.89
N ASP A 6 -6.52 -34.76 -37.70
CA ASP A 6 -8.00 -34.84 -37.61
C ASP A 6 -8.64 -33.53 -38.15
N ILE A 7 -8.07 -32.36 -37.82
CA ILE A 7 -8.53 -31.08 -38.35
C ILE A 7 -8.33 -31.00 -39.84
N ALA A 8 -7.17 -31.46 -40.36
CA ALA A 8 -6.87 -31.44 -41.79
C ALA A 8 -7.84 -32.30 -42.59
N ASN A 9 -8.14 -33.49 -42.07
CA ASN A 9 -9.13 -34.39 -42.72
C ASN A 9 -10.52 -33.81 -42.71
N LEU A 10 -10.99 -33.26 -41.61
CA LEU A 10 -12.33 -32.65 -41.49
C LEU A 10 -12.46 -31.34 -42.30
N ALA A 11 -11.42 -30.54 -42.37
CA ALA A 11 -11.40 -29.28 -43.11
C ALA A 11 -11.10 -29.46 -44.62
N GLY A 12 -10.66 -30.65 -45.04
CA GLY A 12 -10.31 -30.94 -46.43
C GLY A 12 -9.09 -30.16 -46.94
N VAL A 13 -8.10 -29.95 -46.09
CA VAL A 13 -6.86 -29.21 -46.36
C VAL A 13 -5.62 -29.94 -45.89
N SER A 14 -4.43 -29.50 -46.27
CA SER A 14 -3.18 -30.12 -45.81
C SER A 14 -2.93 -29.83 -44.32
N ILE A 15 -2.20 -30.72 -43.65
CA ILE A 15 -1.75 -30.52 -42.25
C ILE A 15 -0.93 -29.25 -42.12
N SER A 16 -0.10 -28.92 -43.10
CA SER A 16 0.69 -27.69 -43.12
C SER A 16 -0.19 -26.43 -43.21
N THR A 17 -1.29 -26.47 -43.97
CA THR A 17 -2.28 -25.38 -44.01
C THR A 17 -2.95 -25.17 -42.67
N VAL A 18 -3.41 -26.27 -42.03
CA VAL A 18 -4.00 -26.19 -40.69
C VAL A 18 -3.00 -25.59 -39.69
N SER A 19 -1.76 -26.11 -39.69
CA SER A 19 -0.71 -25.61 -38.76
C SER A 19 -0.46 -24.12 -38.96
N ARG A 20 -0.35 -23.64 -40.18
CA ARG A 20 -0.11 -22.22 -40.49
C ARG A 20 -1.30 -21.32 -40.13
N VAL A 21 -2.52 -21.79 -40.37
CA VAL A 21 -3.75 -21.04 -39.99
C VAL A 21 -3.87 -20.95 -38.48
N LEU A 22 -3.66 -22.04 -37.74
CA LEU A 22 -3.70 -22.05 -36.27
C LEU A 22 -2.58 -21.22 -35.64
N ASN A 23 -1.42 -21.10 -36.29
CA ASN A 23 -0.32 -20.23 -35.87
C ASN A 23 -0.45 -18.78 -36.36
N LYS A 24 -1.58 -18.39 -36.96
CA LYS A 24 -1.86 -17.03 -37.49
C LYS A 24 -0.79 -16.51 -38.44
N ASP A 25 -0.27 -17.39 -39.29
CA ASP A 25 0.72 -17.02 -40.32
C ASP A 25 0.08 -16.13 -41.39
N GLU A 26 0.42 -14.84 -41.38
CA GLU A 26 -0.11 -13.84 -42.30
C GLU A 26 0.40 -14.00 -43.74
N THR A 27 1.51 -14.74 -43.92
CA THR A 27 2.06 -15.00 -45.28
C THR A 27 1.32 -16.11 -46.02
N LEU A 28 0.40 -16.83 -45.35
CA LEU A 28 -0.39 -17.89 -45.92
C LEU A 28 -1.59 -17.32 -46.70
N SER A 29 -1.60 -17.52 -48.00
CA SER A 29 -2.73 -17.16 -48.85
C SER A 29 -3.78 -18.27 -48.82
N VAL A 30 -4.81 -18.12 -47.99
CA VAL A 30 -6.03 -18.94 -47.94
C VAL A 30 -7.25 -18.02 -47.89
N THR A 31 -8.39 -18.53 -48.38
CA THR A 31 -9.66 -17.77 -48.30
C THR A 31 -10.10 -17.66 -46.83
N GLU A 32 -10.81 -16.58 -46.51
CA GLU A 32 -11.39 -16.38 -45.18
C GLU A 32 -12.34 -17.51 -44.78
N ASP A 33 -13.06 -18.05 -45.71
CA ASP A 33 -13.95 -19.19 -45.52
C ASP A 33 -13.18 -20.47 -45.09
N THR A 34 -12.03 -20.71 -45.70
CA THR A 34 -11.15 -21.82 -45.32
C THR A 34 -10.53 -21.60 -43.96
N ARG A 35 -10.12 -20.36 -43.64
CA ARG A 35 -9.58 -19.97 -42.33
C ARG A 35 -10.62 -20.20 -41.24
N HIS A 36 -11.83 -19.70 -41.44
CA HIS A 36 -12.94 -19.83 -40.49
C HIS A 36 -13.31 -21.30 -40.27
N ARG A 37 -13.42 -22.11 -41.34
CA ARG A 37 -13.73 -23.55 -41.25
C ARG A 37 -12.69 -24.30 -40.39
N ILE A 38 -11.40 -24.04 -40.58
CA ILE A 38 -10.33 -24.68 -39.82
C ILE A 38 -10.44 -24.32 -38.30
N LEU A 39 -10.71 -23.06 -37.98
CA LEU A 39 -10.85 -22.60 -36.59
C LEU A 39 -12.09 -23.21 -35.92
N THR A 40 -13.23 -23.24 -36.60
CA THR A 40 -14.48 -23.85 -36.10
C THR A 40 -14.29 -25.34 -35.82
N ILE A 41 -13.71 -26.10 -36.77
CA ILE A 41 -13.44 -27.53 -36.57
C ILE A 41 -12.47 -27.75 -35.38
N ALA A 42 -11.42 -26.94 -35.24
CA ALA A 42 -10.50 -27.07 -34.13
C ALA A 42 -11.19 -26.87 -32.77
N ASP A 43 -12.10 -25.92 -32.64
CA ASP A 43 -12.90 -25.69 -31.43
C ASP A 43 -13.91 -26.85 -31.18
N GLU A 44 -14.62 -27.32 -32.21
CA GLU A 44 -15.62 -28.38 -32.10
C GLU A 44 -15.01 -29.72 -31.63
N ILE A 45 -13.81 -30.07 -32.12
CA ILE A 45 -13.12 -31.33 -31.68
C ILE A 45 -12.25 -31.13 -30.44
N GLY A 46 -12.27 -29.95 -29.83
CA GLY A 46 -11.53 -29.65 -28.59
C GLY A 46 -10.01 -29.68 -28.79
N TYR A 47 -9.48 -29.26 -29.93
CA TYR A 47 -8.05 -29.21 -30.19
C TYR A 47 -7.39 -28.03 -29.46
N THR A 48 -6.70 -28.30 -28.36
CA THR A 48 -6.11 -27.28 -27.46
C THR A 48 -4.61 -27.05 -27.66
N LYS A 49 -3.94 -27.84 -28.51
CA LYS A 49 -2.48 -27.79 -28.68
C LYS A 49 -1.95 -26.47 -29.24
N HIS A 50 -2.77 -25.72 -29.98
CA HIS A 50 -2.42 -24.38 -30.47
C HIS A 50 -2.51 -23.30 -29.36
N LYS A 51 -3.27 -23.54 -28.28
CA LYS A 51 -3.29 -22.67 -27.10
C LYS A 51 -2.01 -22.77 -26.26
N THR A 52 -1.25 -23.87 -26.45
CA THR A 52 -0.01 -24.17 -25.69
C THR A 52 1.27 -23.72 -26.43
N ILE A 53 1.22 -23.47 -27.73
CA ILE A 53 2.42 -23.19 -28.56
C ILE A 53 2.67 -21.67 -28.70
N ASN A 54 1.73 -20.79 -28.39
CA ASN A 54 1.97 -19.35 -28.32
C ASN A 54 2.58 -18.89 -27.00
N ASN A 55 3.10 -19.79 -26.17
CA ASN A 55 4.13 -19.49 -25.17
C ASN A 55 5.55 -19.57 -25.81
N SER A 56 5.78 -18.94 -26.97
CA SER A 56 7.08 -18.31 -27.17
C SER A 56 7.28 -17.42 -25.94
N LYS A 57 8.37 -17.56 -25.20
CA LYS A 57 8.76 -16.73 -24.08
C LYS A 57 8.48 -15.26 -24.43
N LYS A 58 7.25 -14.78 -24.15
CA LYS A 58 7.03 -13.37 -23.92
C LYS A 58 7.95 -13.11 -22.74
N GLU A 59 9.05 -12.42 -22.97
CA GLU A 59 9.84 -11.90 -21.87
C GLU A 59 8.85 -11.20 -20.96
N LYS A 60 8.55 -11.83 -19.82
CA LYS A 60 7.62 -11.24 -18.89
C LYS A 60 8.34 -10.06 -18.29
N TYR A 61 7.75 -8.91 -18.47
CA TYR A 61 8.24 -7.71 -17.81
C TYR A 61 8.19 -7.88 -16.30
N GLN A 62 9.21 -7.36 -15.64
CA GLN A 62 9.32 -7.42 -14.19
C GLN A 62 9.13 -6.04 -13.58
N VAL A 63 8.61 -6.01 -12.36
CA VAL A 63 8.54 -4.83 -11.50
C VAL A 63 9.28 -5.13 -10.21
N ALA A 64 10.14 -4.23 -9.76
CA ALA A 64 10.80 -4.35 -8.48
C ALA A 64 10.01 -3.60 -7.38
N ILE A 65 9.86 -4.23 -6.22
CA ILE A 65 9.45 -3.58 -4.98
C ILE A 65 10.71 -3.39 -4.13
N ILE A 66 10.96 -2.17 -3.69
CA ILE A 66 11.99 -1.85 -2.70
C ILE A 66 11.27 -1.29 -1.49
N GLN A 67 11.31 -2.05 -0.39
CA GLN A 67 10.65 -1.70 0.86
C GLN A 67 11.67 -1.22 1.89
N TRP A 68 11.35 -0.12 2.58
CA TRP A 68 12.26 0.50 3.53
C TRP A 68 12.44 -0.28 4.83
N VAL A 69 11.45 -1.07 5.24
CA VAL A 69 11.52 -1.92 6.43
C VAL A 69 12.01 -3.33 6.08
N SER A 70 12.59 -4.03 7.06
CA SER A 70 12.92 -5.45 6.93
C SER A 70 11.66 -6.32 6.89
N GLU A 71 11.80 -7.55 6.41
CA GLU A 71 10.70 -8.53 6.38
C GLU A 71 10.18 -8.85 7.79
N GLU A 72 11.07 -8.87 8.79
CA GLU A 72 10.71 -9.08 10.20
C GLU A 72 9.84 -7.95 10.75
N HIS A 73 10.23 -6.69 10.51
CA HIS A 73 9.45 -5.53 10.96
C HIS A 73 8.10 -5.38 10.23
N GLU A 74 7.96 -5.93 9.02
CA GLU A 74 6.67 -5.95 8.33
C GLU A 74 5.62 -6.78 9.07
N LEU A 75 6.05 -7.81 9.83
CA LEU A 75 5.15 -8.66 10.62
C LEU A 75 4.66 -7.96 11.91
N ASP A 76 5.42 -7.01 12.42
CA ASP A 76 5.03 -6.23 13.61
C ASP A 76 3.97 -5.18 13.28
N ASP A 77 3.97 -4.65 12.04
CA ASP A 77 2.94 -3.73 11.54
C ASP A 77 2.52 -4.11 10.12
N ILE A 78 1.34 -4.71 10.00
CA ILE A 78 0.77 -5.17 8.72
C ILE A 78 0.42 -4.03 7.74
N TYR A 79 0.69 -2.76 8.09
CA TYR A 79 0.43 -1.60 7.25
C TYR A 79 1.19 -1.70 5.91
N TYR A 80 2.49 -1.87 5.96
CA TYR A 80 3.34 -1.99 4.76
C TYR A 80 3.12 -3.30 4.02
N TYR A 81 2.85 -4.39 4.75
CA TYR A 81 2.43 -5.66 4.17
C TYR A 81 1.21 -5.51 3.25
N ASN A 82 0.16 -4.82 3.71
CA ASN A 82 -1.06 -4.62 2.94
C ASN A 82 -0.83 -3.73 1.70
N ILE A 83 0.05 -2.72 1.77
CA ILE A 83 0.45 -1.93 0.60
C ILE A 83 1.12 -2.84 -0.43
N ARG A 84 2.11 -3.65 -0.01
CA ARG A 84 2.81 -4.60 -0.87
C ARG A 84 1.84 -5.61 -1.49
N LEU A 85 0.92 -6.16 -0.70
CA LEU A 85 -0.11 -7.09 -1.18
C LEU A 85 -0.96 -6.47 -2.30
N GLY A 86 -1.33 -5.20 -2.17
CA GLY A 86 -2.06 -4.46 -3.21
C GLY A 86 -1.27 -4.33 -4.50
N ILE A 87 0.03 -4.03 -4.40
CA ILE A 87 0.94 -3.99 -5.55
C ILE A 87 1.02 -5.36 -6.22
N GLU A 88 1.27 -6.42 -5.45
CA GLU A 88 1.47 -7.78 -5.97
C GLU A 88 0.21 -8.31 -6.68
N LYS A 89 -0.97 -8.11 -6.09
CA LYS A 89 -2.24 -8.46 -6.72
C LYS A 89 -2.42 -7.73 -8.05
N ARG A 90 -2.13 -6.44 -8.07
CA ARG A 90 -2.29 -5.64 -9.29
C ARG A 90 -1.25 -5.96 -10.35
N ALA A 91 -0.01 -6.23 -9.97
CA ALA A 91 1.04 -6.69 -10.87
C ALA A 91 0.69 -8.02 -11.53
N TYR A 92 0.14 -8.97 -10.75
CA TYR A 92 -0.35 -10.25 -11.27
C TYR A 92 -1.48 -10.06 -12.30
N GLU A 93 -2.47 -9.18 -12.03
CA GLU A 93 -3.55 -8.85 -12.95
C GLU A 93 -3.03 -8.25 -14.27
N LEU A 94 -1.90 -7.54 -14.23
CA LEU A 94 -1.26 -6.89 -15.37
C LEU A 94 -0.17 -7.76 -16.05
N ASP A 95 -0.02 -9.04 -15.63
CA ASP A 95 0.95 -10.02 -16.15
C ASP A 95 2.43 -9.60 -15.96
N TYR A 96 2.75 -8.94 -14.82
CA TYR A 96 4.10 -8.63 -14.40
C TYR A 96 4.63 -9.68 -13.40
N GLU A 97 5.93 -9.99 -13.50
CA GLU A 97 6.66 -10.70 -12.44
C GLU A 97 7.24 -9.72 -11.42
N MET A 98 7.40 -10.17 -10.17
CA MET A 98 7.81 -9.31 -9.07
C MET A 98 9.18 -9.69 -8.51
N LEU A 99 10.04 -8.68 -8.37
CA LEU A 99 11.26 -8.75 -7.57
C LEU A 99 11.04 -8.00 -6.25
N ARG A 100 11.54 -8.54 -5.13
CA ARG A 100 11.36 -7.96 -3.80
C ARG A 100 12.70 -7.71 -3.13
N PHE A 101 12.85 -6.51 -2.57
CA PHE A 101 14.03 -6.09 -1.81
C PHE A 101 13.54 -5.46 -0.50
N PHE A 102 13.96 -6.03 0.64
CA PHE A 102 13.62 -5.54 1.96
C PHE A 102 14.83 -4.86 2.59
N ASN A 103 14.69 -3.58 2.93
CA ASN A 103 15.76 -2.74 3.48
C ASN A 103 17.08 -2.83 2.69
N ASP A 104 16.99 -3.09 1.40
CA ASP A 104 18.14 -3.21 0.50
C ASP A 104 17.84 -2.51 -0.83
N ILE A 105 18.81 -1.77 -1.35
CA ILE A 105 18.75 -1.13 -2.65
C ILE A 105 19.80 -1.81 -3.55
N PRO A 106 19.38 -2.60 -4.57
CA PRO A 106 20.31 -3.29 -5.44
C PRO A 106 21.18 -2.30 -6.22
N SER A 107 22.39 -2.71 -6.57
CA SER A 107 23.31 -1.88 -7.34
C SER A 107 22.88 -1.70 -8.81
N SER A 108 22.12 -2.65 -9.35
CA SER A 108 21.55 -2.63 -10.70
C SER A 108 20.34 -3.54 -10.81
N LEU A 109 19.52 -3.31 -11.83
CA LEU A 109 18.36 -4.15 -12.20
C LEU A 109 18.46 -4.50 -13.69
N GLY A 110 18.00 -5.70 -14.06
CA GLY A 110 17.98 -6.18 -15.44
C GLY A 110 17.14 -5.31 -16.39
N GLU A 111 17.31 -5.50 -17.69
CA GLU A 111 16.54 -4.74 -18.70
C GLU A 111 15.05 -5.09 -18.67
N GLU A 112 14.70 -6.32 -18.30
CA GLU A 112 13.34 -6.83 -18.12
C GLU A 112 12.55 -6.08 -17.04
N VAL A 113 13.22 -5.41 -16.08
CA VAL A 113 12.59 -4.62 -15.02
C VAL A 113 12.15 -3.26 -15.58
N VAL A 114 10.86 -3.04 -15.71
CA VAL A 114 10.27 -1.82 -16.31
C VAL A 114 10.19 -0.65 -15.33
N GLY A 115 10.23 -0.92 -14.03
CA GLY A 115 10.16 0.12 -13.00
C GLY A 115 10.25 -0.42 -11.58
N VAL A 116 10.28 0.51 -10.64
CA VAL A 116 10.47 0.25 -9.21
C VAL A 116 9.36 0.92 -8.40
N LEU A 117 8.74 0.18 -7.51
CA LEU A 117 7.82 0.67 -6.50
C LEU A 117 8.55 0.76 -5.16
N CYS A 118 8.73 1.98 -4.67
CA CYS A 118 9.45 2.28 -3.44
C CYS A 118 8.45 2.47 -2.30
N ILE A 119 8.35 1.51 -1.37
CA ILE A 119 7.38 1.54 -0.27
C ILE A 119 8.05 2.07 0.99
N GLY A 120 7.51 3.14 1.57
CA GLY A 120 7.92 3.70 2.85
C GLY A 120 8.74 4.98 2.73
N LYS A 121 9.68 5.18 3.66
CA LYS A 121 10.39 6.44 3.87
C LYS A 121 11.87 6.31 3.50
N PHE A 122 12.32 7.11 2.55
CA PHE A 122 13.68 7.09 2.04
C PHE A 122 14.37 8.44 2.25
N SER A 123 15.62 8.43 2.69
CA SER A 123 16.46 9.62 2.76
C SER A 123 16.80 10.14 1.34
N ARG A 124 17.29 11.38 1.26
CA ARG A 124 17.76 11.94 -0.01
C ARG A 124 18.89 11.10 -0.62
N GLU A 125 19.78 10.54 0.21
CA GLU A 125 20.84 9.66 -0.26
C GLU A 125 20.31 8.35 -0.81
N GLN A 126 19.31 7.76 -0.17
CA GLN A 126 18.63 6.55 -0.64
C GLN A 126 17.88 6.81 -1.95
N ILE A 127 17.18 7.95 -2.07
CA ILE A 127 16.53 8.34 -3.34
C ILE A 127 17.57 8.49 -4.45
N ALA A 128 18.71 9.15 -4.19
CA ALA A 128 19.77 9.26 -5.15
C ALA A 128 20.38 7.90 -5.57
N LYS A 129 20.42 6.90 -4.67
CA LYS A 129 20.79 5.52 -5.03
C LYS A 129 19.73 4.86 -5.91
N LEU A 130 18.44 5.04 -5.61
CA LEU A 130 17.33 4.54 -6.42
C LEU A 130 17.36 5.13 -7.84
N GLU A 131 17.64 6.41 -8.00
CA GLU A 131 17.75 7.09 -9.29
C GLU A 131 18.88 6.51 -10.17
N ARG A 132 19.97 6.04 -9.55
CA ARG A 132 21.10 5.38 -10.27
C ARG A 132 20.69 4.08 -10.95
N LEU A 133 19.59 3.45 -10.53
CA LEU A 133 19.02 2.28 -11.20
C LEU A 133 18.50 2.61 -12.61
N LYS A 134 18.29 3.89 -12.94
CA LYS A 134 17.80 4.39 -14.24
C LYS A 134 16.48 3.73 -14.67
N LYS A 135 15.61 3.44 -13.69
CA LYS A 135 14.27 2.89 -13.88
C LYS A 135 13.23 3.93 -13.47
N THR A 136 12.01 3.78 -13.95
CA THR A 136 10.86 4.57 -13.48
C THR A 136 10.62 4.26 -12.01
N LEU A 137 10.63 5.28 -11.15
CA LEU A 137 10.36 5.15 -9.71
C LEU A 137 8.95 5.67 -9.42
N VAL A 138 8.20 4.94 -8.60
CA VAL A 138 6.92 5.40 -8.00
C VAL A 138 7.00 5.14 -6.51
N PHE A 139 6.77 6.17 -5.69
CA PHE A 139 6.83 6.06 -4.24
C PHE A 139 5.46 5.86 -3.62
N VAL A 140 5.40 5.08 -2.55
CA VAL A 140 4.18 4.81 -1.79
C VAL A 140 4.42 5.13 -0.33
N ASP A 141 3.50 5.89 0.26
CA ASP A 141 3.56 6.38 1.63
C ASP A 141 4.65 7.44 1.89
N SER A 142 5.17 8.04 0.82
CA SER A 142 6.08 9.21 0.88
C SER A 142 5.65 10.24 -0.14
N ASP A 143 5.68 11.52 0.22
CA ASP A 143 5.52 12.62 -0.73
C ASP A 143 6.88 12.97 -1.31
N THR A 144 7.14 12.47 -2.51
CA THR A 144 8.37 12.69 -3.27
C THR A 144 8.18 13.62 -4.47
N LEU A 145 7.08 14.38 -4.48
CA LEU A 145 6.79 15.29 -5.59
C LEU A 145 7.90 16.33 -5.80
N ASN A 146 8.46 16.85 -4.70
CA ASN A 146 9.56 17.81 -4.74
C ASN A 146 10.89 17.22 -5.21
N GLN A 147 11.02 15.88 -5.17
CA GLN A 147 12.16 15.14 -5.72
C GLN A 147 11.96 14.74 -7.19
N GLY A 148 10.80 15.08 -7.78
CA GLY A 148 10.52 14.82 -9.18
C GLY A 148 9.95 13.44 -9.47
N HIS A 149 9.48 12.70 -8.44
CA HIS A 149 8.93 11.35 -8.59
C HIS A 149 7.44 11.30 -8.30
N PRO A 150 6.66 10.53 -9.09
CA PRO A 150 5.26 10.27 -8.80
C PRO A 150 5.12 9.48 -7.50
N CYS A 151 4.07 9.80 -6.73
CA CYS A 151 3.85 9.16 -5.44
C CYS A 151 2.37 9.02 -5.09
N VAL A 152 2.11 8.04 -4.21
CA VAL A 152 0.78 7.76 -3.64
C VAL A 152 0.87 7.87 -2.13
N THR A 153 -0.01 8.66 -1.53
CA THR A 153 -0.08 8.87 -0.08
C THR A 153 -1.52 8.83 0.42
N THR A 154 -1.69 8.72 1.74
CA THR A 154 -2.96 8.96 2.40
C THR A 154 -3.21 10.47 2.53
N ASP A 155 -4.47 10.88 2.50
CA ASP A 155 -4.87 12.24 2.87
C ASP A 155 -4.85 12.43 4.39
N PHE A 156 -3.66 12.56 4.94
CA PHE A 156 -3.43 12.67 6.39
C PHE A 156 -4.14 13.89 7.00
N GLU A 157 -4.18 15.02 6.29
CA GLU A 157 -4.71 16.28 6.82
C GLU A 157 -6.21 16.16 7.10
N ASN A 158 -7.02 15.81 6.09
CA ASN A 158 -8.46 15.62 6.26
C ASN A 158 -8.78 14.45 7.20
N SER A 159 -7.95 13.43 7.22
CA SER A 159 -8.10 12.26 8.11
C SER A 159 -8.00 12.65 9.58
N VAL A 160 -6.92 13.34 9.95
CA VAL A 160 -6.70 13.83 11.32
C VAL A 160 -7.78 14.83 11.71
N GLN A 161 -8.09 15.79 10.82
CA GLN A 161 -9.14 16.78 11.07
C GLN A 161 -10.50 16.10 11.34
N SER A 162 -10.85 15.08 10.58
CA SER A 162 -12.10 14.33 10.76
C SER A 162 -12.17 13.66 12.13
N ALA A 163 -11.08 13.02 12.57
CA ALA A 163 -10.99 12.36 13.87
C ALA A 163 -11.12 13.37 15.02
N LEU A 164 -10.37 14.48 14.95
CA LEU A 164 -10.38 15.52 15.97
C LEU A 164 -11.72 16.27 16.03
N CYS A 165 -12.33 16.56 14.87
CA CYS A 165 -13.68 17.13 14.79
C CYS A 165 -14.73 16.23 15.45
N TYR A 166 -14.62 14.91 15.25
CA TYR A 166 -15.52 13.96 15.90
C TYR A 166 -15.37 14.02 17.43
N LEU A 167 -14.14 13.88 17.95
CA LEU A 167 -13.90 13.97 19.40
C LEU A 167 -14.40 15.29 19.99
N LYS A 168 -14.18 16.39 19.29
CA LYS A 168 -14.69 17.72 19.72
C LYS A 168 -16.22 17.75 19.79
N LYS A 169 -16.91 17.14 18.82
CA LYS A 169 -18.39 17.01 18.84
C LYS A 169 -18.90 16.10 19.97
N GLN A 170 -18.08 15.14 20.43
CA GLN A 170 -18.39 14.31 21.60
C GLN A 170 -18.12 15.03 22.93
N GLY A 171 -17.77 16.31 22.90
CA GLY A 171 -17.55 17.13 24.10
C GLY A 171 -16.13 17.10 24.64
N CYS A 172 -15.17 16.46 23.97
CA CYS A 172 -13.77 16.47 24.37
C CYS A 172 -13.18 17.89 24.17
N ASN A 173 -12.79 18.54 25.26
CA ASN A 173 -12.19 19.88 25.24
C ASN A 173 -10.67 19.81 25.12
N ASN A 174 -10.06 18.80 25.73
CA ASN A 174 -8.64 18.53 25.69
C ASN A 174 -8.44 17.21 24.91
N ILE A 175 -7.73 17.29 23.81
CA ILE A 175 -7.43 16.11 22.97
C ILE A 175 -5.92 15.96 22.91
N GLY A 176 -5.40 14.83 23.32
CA GLY A 176 -3.99 14.48 23.26
C GLY A 176 -3.62 13.77 21.96
N LEU A 177 -2.31 13.67 21.72
CA LEU A 177 -1.73 12.93 20.59
C LEU A 177 -0.73 11.90 21.12
N LEU A 178 -0.91 10.64 20.69
CA LEU A 178 0.11 9.59 20.79
C LEU A 178 0.74 9.41 19.40
N ILE A 179 2.05 9.62 19.29
CA ILE A 179 2.73 9.56 18.01
C ILE A 179 4.09 8.92 18.10
N GLY A 180 4.47 8.17 17.05
CA GLY A 180 5.82 7.65 16.89
C GLY A 180 6.72 8.64 16.16
N GLN A 181 8.01 8.57 16.42
CA GLN A 181 9.03 9.25 15.66
C GLN A 181 9.88 8.23 14.91
N GLU A 182 9.92 8.36 13.60
CA GLU A 182 10.70 7.48 12.73
C GLU A 182 11.94 8.17 12.20
N LYS A 183 12.93 7.36 11.84
CA LYS A 183 14.13 7.79 11.09
C LYS A 183 14.20 6.95 9.83
N THR A 184 14.84 7.49 8.80
CA THR A 184 15.20 6.69 7.63
C THR A 184 16.13 5.54 8.03
N THR A 185 16.12 4.44 7.29
CA THR A 185 16.86 3.22 7.67
C THR A 185 18.38 3.40 7.69
N ASP A 186 18.89 4.41 6.96
CA ASP A 186 20.30 4.86 7.06
C ASP A 186 20.55 5.82 8.24
N ALA A 187 19.50 6.11 9.04
CA ALA A 187 19.52 6.99 10.21
C ALA A 187 19.97 8.44 9.93
N THR A 188 19.99 8.87 8.67
CA THR A 188 20.47 10.21 8.28
C THR A 188 19.40 11.28 8.45
N GLU A 189 18.11 10.92 8.35
CA GLU A 189 17.00 11.87 8.44
C GLU A 189 15.95 11.43 9.45
N ILE A 190 15.42 12.40 10.22
CA ILE A 190 14.24 12.23 11.06
C ILE A 190 13.02 12.53 10.17
N ILE A 191 12.07 11.60 10.19
CA ILE A 191 10.86 11.72 9.37
C ILE A 191 9.85 12.64 10.07
N SER A 192 9.45 13.69 9.37
CA SER A 192 8.39 14.58 9.84
C SER A 192 7.03 13.96 9.54
N ASP A 193 6.32 13.53 10.59
CA ASP A 193 5.01 12.92 10.45
C ASP A 193 3.93 13.96 10.11
N PRO A 194 3.20 13.80 9.01
CA PRO A 194 2.15 14.72 8.60
C PRO A 194 0.97 14.77 9.59
N ARG A 195 0.74 13.70 10.37
CA ARG A 195 -0.32 13.65 11.40
C ARG A 195 -0.03 14.61 12.54
N LEU A 196 1.24 14.74 12.97
CA LEU A 196 1.66 15.72 13.98
C LEU A 196 1.39 17.16 13.52
N ARG A 197 1.74 17.46 12.28
CA ARG A 197 1.49 18.78 11.70
C ARG A 197 0.00 19.09 11.64
N SER A 198 -0.80 18.15 11.15
CA SER A 198 -2.25 18.31 11.02
C SER A 198 -2.93 18.46 12.38
N TYR A 199 -2.51 17.67 13.38
CA TYR A 199 -2.98 17.79 14.77
C TYR A 199 -2.66 19.19 15.34
N ARG A 200 -1.41 19.65 15.23
CA ARG A 200 -1.00 20.97 15.72
C ARG A 200 -1.82 22.08 15.09
N ASN A 201 -1.94 22.06 13.77
CA ASN A 201 -2.70 23.08 13.03
C ASN A 201 -4.16 23.13 13.51
N TYR A 202 -4.83 22.00 13.59
CA TYR A 202 -6.20 21.90 14.06
C TYR A 202 -6.37 22.41 15.50
N CYS A 203 -5.52 21.92 16.42
CA CYS A 203 -5.63 22.30 17.83
C CYS A 203 -5.31 23.80 18.06
N MET A 204 -4.36 24.37 17.32
CA MET A 204 -4.06 25.80 17.36
C MET A 204 -5.23 26.62 16.82
N GLU A 205 -5.82 26.24 15.70
CA GLU A 205 -7.01 26.90 15.12
C GLU A 205 -8.20 26.89 16.08
N LYS A 206 -8.38 25.80 16.82
CA LYS A 206 -9.49 25.64 17.78
C LYS A 206 -9.18 26.15 19.19
N GLY A 207 -7.97 26.65 19.44
CA GLY A 207 -7.55 27.17 20.76
C GLY A 207 -7.45 26.10 21.84
N ILE A 208 -7.19 24.84 21.47
CA ILE A 208 -7.08 23.68 22.38
C ILE A 208 -5.69 23.02 22.34
N TYR A 209 -4.71 23.68 21.75
CA TYR A 209 -3.36 23.13 21.65
C TYR A 209 -2.64 23.19 23.00
N ASP A 210 -2.27 22.02 23.50
CA ASP A 210 -1.40 21.89 24.69
C ASP A 210 -0.27 20.87 24.37
N PRO A 211 1.00 21.31 24.33
CA PRO A 211 2.13 20.43 24.06
C PRO A 211 2.31 19.33 25.13
N LEU A 212 1.80 19.52 26.36
CA LEU A 212 1.86 18.52 27.42
C LEU A 212 1.03 17.29 27.14
N PHE A 213 0.06 17.37 26.21
CA PHE A 213 -0.75 16.23 25.78
C PHE A 213 -0.18 15.50 24.57
N ILE A 214 0.99 15.91 24.06
CA ILE A 214 1.68 15.20 22.97
C ILE A 214 2.69 14.23 23.59
N LEU A 215 2.47 12.94 23.38
CA LEU A 215 3.35 11.86 23.83
C LEU A 215 4.04 11.25 22.61
N THR A 216 5.36 11.29 22.57
CA THR A 216 6.16 10.85 21.41
C THR A 216 7.06 9.68 21.81
N GLY A 217 7.01 8.60 21.04
CA GLY A 217 7.85 7.41 21.19
C GLY A 217 8.02 6.70 19.86
N ASP A 218 8.00 5.37 19.87
CA ASP A 218 8.07 4.54 18.66
C ASP A 218 6.68 4.05 18.25
N PHE A 219 6.51 3.63 16.96
CA PHE A 219 5.23 3.08 16.47
C PHE A 219 5.02 1.61 16.90
N THR A 220 5.18 1.32 18.20
CA THR A 220 5.02 -0.02 18.77
C THR A 220 3.96 -0.06 19.88
N VAL A 221 3.40 -1.23 20.15
CA VAL A 221 2.48 -1.47 21.26
C VAL A 221 3.16 -1.16 22.60
N GLN A 222 4.44 -1.58 22.74
CA GLN A 222 5.20 -1.34 23.95
C GLN A 222 5.39 0.15 24.22
N SER A 223 5.75 0.93 23.20
CA SER A 223 5.91 2.37 23.35
C SER A 223 4.60 3.07 23.71
N GLY A 224 3.49 2.70 23.09
CA GLY A 224 2.17 3.22 23.46
C GLY A 224 1.80 2.96 24.91
N TYR A 225 2.14 1.77 25.42
CA TYR A 225 1.95 1.42 26.81
C TYR A 225 2.83 2.28 27.74
N GLU A 226 4.13 2.32 27.51
CA GLU A 226 5.10 3.01 28.38
C GLU A 226 4.85 4.52 28.46
N LEU A 227 4.51 5.15 27.33
CA LEU A 227 4.19 6.57 27.27
C LEU A 227 3.00 6.92 28.16
N LEU A 228 1.92 6.14 28.08
CA LEU A 228 0.71 6.46 28.80
C LEU A 228 0.78 6.00 30.26
N ASP A 229 1.36 4.85 30.55
CA ASP A 229 1.60 4.36 31.92
C ASP A 229 2.49 5.33 32.72
N SER A 230 3.58 5.81 32.12
CA SER A 230 4.45 6.84 32.74
C SER A 230 3.71 8.15 32.99
N LYS A 231 2.87 8.58 32.05
CA LYS A 231 2.05 9.79 32.18
C LYS A 231 1.06 9.65 33.37
N ILE A 232 0.39 8.50 33.48
CA ILE A 232 -0.56 8.22 34.57
C ILE A 232 0.17 8.17 35.92
N LYS A 233 1.28 7.42 36.03
CA LYS A 233 2.04 7.26 37.25
C LYS A 233 2.68 8.55 37.73
N SER A 234 2.96 9.49 36.84
CA SER A 234 3.46 10.82 37.22
C SER A 234 2.40 11.71 37.88
N GLY A 235 1.13 11.30 37.93
CA GLY A 235 0.01 12.10 38.42
C GLY A 235 -0.34 13.30 37.55
N ALA A 236 0.17 13.36 36.32
CA ALA A 236 -0.10 14.45 35.41
C ALA A 236 -1.54 14.36 34.89
N THR A 237 -2.14 15.52 34.62
CA THR A 237 -3.47 15.62 34.04
C THR A 237 -3.53 14.88 32.68
N LEU A 238 -4.58 14.07 32.49
CA LEU A 238 -4.88 13.40 31.23
C LEU A 238 -5.90 14.24 30.44
N PRO A 239 -5.85 14.19 29.09
CA PRO A 239 -6.87 14.81 28.26
C PRO A 239 -8.16 13.98 28.25
N ASP A 240 -9.25 14.55 27.70
CA ASP A 240 -10.55 13.88 27.56
C ASP A 240 -10.50 12.74 26.52
N ALA A 241 -9.59 12.85 25.55
CA ALA A 241 -9.37 11.85 24.51
C ALA A 241 -7.93 11.86 24.00
N TYR A 242 -7.50 10.73 23.43
CA TYR A 242 -6.29 10.63 22.63
C TYR A 242 -6.60 10.28 21.18
N PHE A 243 -5.98 11.02 20.28
CA PHE A 243 -5.77 10.58 18.90
C PHE A 243 -4.42 9.85 18.84
N ALA A 244 -4.42 8.57 18.51
CA ALA A 244 -3.22 7.77 18.36
C ALA A 244 -2.87 7.63 16.87
N ALA A 245 -1.62 7.94 16.52
CA ALA A 245 -1.17 7.95 15.13
C ALA A 245 -1.03 6.54 14.50
N SER A 246 -1.18 5.46 15.29
CA SER A 246 -1.33 4.08 14.79
C SER A 246 -2.17 3.24 15.72
N ASP A 247 -2.67 2.10 15.20
CA ASP A 247 -3.38 1.13 16.03
C ASP A 247 -2.45 0.51 17.09
N SER A 248 -1.18 0.27 16.75
CA SER A 248 -0.18 -0.27 17.69
C SER A 248 -0.02 0.63 18.92
N LEU A 249 0.16 1.93 18.71
CA LEU A 249 0.21 2.90 19.81
C LEU A 249 -1.08 2.92 20.64
N ALA A 250 -2.24 2.89 19.97
CA ALA A 250 -3.54 2.89 20.62
C ALA A 250 -3.77 1.63 21.49
N ILE A 251 -3.33 0.47 21.02
CA ILE A 251 -3.43 -0.81 21.75
C ILE A 251 -2.62 -0.77 23.02
N GLY A 252 -1.38 -0.29 22.93
CA GLY A 252 -0.51 -0.11 24.10
C GLY A 252 -1.09 0.87 25.13
N ALA A 253 -1.57 2.01 24.64
CA ALA A 253 -2.24 3.02 25.47
C ALA A 253 -3.52 2.49 26.14
N LEU A 254 -4.35 1.76 25.40
CA LEU A 254 -5.56 1.13 25.92
C LEU A 254 -5.24 0.17 27.07
N ARG A 255 -4.20 -0.64 26.92
CA ARG A 255 -3.72 -1.54 27.97
C ARG A 255 -3.26 -0.76 29.22
N ALA A 256 -2.48 0.31 29.06
CA ALA A 256 -2.03 1.14 30.18
C ALA A 256 -3.21 1.76 30.93
N LEU A 257 -4.23 2.27 30.24
CA LEU A 257 -5.44 2.80 30.86
C LEU A 257 -6.17 1.72 31.67
N GLN A 258 -6.38 0.55 31.11
CA GLN A 258 -7.09 -0.57 31.74
C GLN A 258 -6.35 -1.05 33.01
N GLU A 259 -5.03 -1.22 32.97
CA GLU A 259 -4.23 -1.64 34.11
C GLU A 259 -4.25 -0.60 35.26
N ASN A 260 -4.49 0.68 34.93
CA ASN A 260 -4.63 1.76 35.91
C ASN A 260 -6.12 2.07 36.27
N GLY A 261 -7.08 1.22 35.86
CA GLY A 261 -8.49 1.34 36.21
C GLY A 261 -9.24 2.48 35.49
N ILE A 262 -8.65 3.08 34.45
CA ILE A 262 -9.26 4.15 33.67
C ILE A 262 -10.10 3.53 32.54
N LYS A 263 -11.37 3.90 32.49
CA LYS A 263 -12.32 3.28 31.56
C LYS A 263 -12.32 3.97 30.20
N VAL A 264 -12.30 3.16 29.14
CA VAL A 264 -12.49 3.61 27.74
C VAL A 264 -13.81 3.05 27.25
N PRO A 265 -14.75 3.87 26.78
CA PRO A 265 -14.64 5.31 26.46
C PRO A 265 -15.10 6.25 27.57
N ASP A 266 -15.48 5.77 28.77
CA ASP A 266 -16.22 6.56 29.78
C ASP A 266 -15.36 7.70 30.35
N ASP A 267 -14.13 7.42 30.77
CA ASP A 267 -13.19 8.38 31.34
C ASP A 267 -12.32 9.04 30.27
N ILE A 268 -11.82 8.27 29.31
CA ILE A 268 -10.99 8.73 28.19
C ILE A 268 -11.44 8.06 26.90
N GLN A 269 -11.57 8.81 25.81
CA GLN A 269 -11.86 8.27 24.49
C GLN A 269 -10.57 8.07 23.69
N ILE A 270 -10.55 7.08 22.78
CA ILE A 270 -9.41 6.82 21.88
C ILE A 270 -9.89 6.70 20.44
N ILE A 271 -9.25 7.43 19.53
CA ILE A 271 -9.30 7.18 18.07
C ILE A 271 -7.91 6.81 17.61
N SER A 272 -7.78 5.70 16.90
CA SER A 272 -6.53 5.24 16.30
C SER A 272 -6.45 5.55 14.81
N PHE A 273 -5.38 5.10 14.16
CA PHE A 273 -5.12 5.29 12.74
C PHE A 273 -4.62 3.98 12.12
N ASN A 274 -5.02 3.67 10.92
CA ASN A 274 -4.81 2.55 10.01
C ASN A 274 -6.02 1.59 9.90
N ASP A 275 -6.77 1.34 10.97
CA ASP A 275 -7.88 0.38 11.05
C ASP A 275 -7.47 -1.05 10.68
N THR A 276 -6.34 -1.50 11.23
CA THR A 276 -5.85 -2.87 11.05
C THR A 276 -6.80 -3.89 11.68
N THR A 277 -6.57 -5.18 11.41
CA THR A 277 -7.35 -6.25 12.03
C THR A 277 -7.26 -6.24 13.55
N LEU A 278 -6.13 -5.81 14.12
CA LEU A 278 -5.90 -5.73 15.57
C LEU A 278 -6.82 -4.71 16.24
N ALA A 279 -7.10 -3.57 15.60
CA ALA A 279 -8.00 -2.54 16.14
C ALA A 279 -9.42 -3.07 16.44
N LYS A 280 -9.85 -4.11 15.71
CA LYS A 280 -11.16 -4.75 15.85
C LYS A 280 -11.20 -5.81 16.95
N GLN A 281 -10.04 -6.38 17.31
CA GLN A 281 -9.92 -7.53 18.20
C GLN A 281 -9.65 -7.17 19.67
N VAL A 282 -9.22 -5.94 19.94
CA VAL A 282 -9.02 -5.45 21.30
C VAL A 282 -10.35 -5.07 21.97
N TYR A 283 -10.34 -4.97 23.29
CA TYR A 283 -11.54 -4.57 24.05
C TYR A 283 -11.27 -3.29 24.84
N PRO A 284 -12.11 -2.25 24.69
CA PRO A 284 -13.12 -2.12 23.65
C PRO A 284 -12.51 -2.03 22.24
N PRO A 285 -13.21 -2.45 21.19
CA PRO A 285 -12.75 -2.29 19.81
C PRO A 285 -12.50 -0.81 19.51
N LEU A 286 -11.36 -0.54 18.84
CA LEU A 286 -10.91 0.83 18.59
C LEU A 286 -11.69 1.49 17.44
N SER A 287 -12.23 2.69 17.68
CA SER A 287 -12.57 3.65 16.64
C SER A 287 -11.27 4.05 15.94
N SER A 288 -11.23 3.97 14.62
CA SER A 288 -9.99 4.18 13.86
C SER A 288 -10.24 4.87 12.54
N VAL A 289 -9.26 5.60 12.07
CA VAL A 289 -9.22 6.09 10.69
C VAL A 289 -8.81 4.93 9.78
N THR A 290 -9.72 4.47 8.96
CA THR A 290 -9.47 3.41 7.98
C THR A 290 -8.63 3.95 6.82
N VAL A 291 -7.42 3.43 6.66
CA VAL A 291 -6.52 3.69 5.52
C VAL A 291 -6.64 2.53 4.54
N TYR A 292 -6.85 2.84 3.28
CA TYR A 292 -7.00 1.83 2.22
C TYR A 292 -5.64 1.43 1.65
N THR A 293 -4.82 0.77 2.46
CA THR A 293 -3.43 0.41 2.16
C THR A 293 -3.28 -0.47 0.92
N GLU A 294 -4.15 -1.46 0.75
CA GLU A 294 -4.15 -2.30 -0.46
C GLU A 294 -4.45 -1.47 -1.72
N GLU A 295 -5.37 -0.51 -1.64
CA GLU A 295 -5.70 0.38 -2.75
C GLU A 295 -4.55 1.38 -3.05
N MET A 296 -3.78 1.79 -2.03
CA MET A 296 -2.56 2.57 -2.25
C MET A 296 -1.57 1.79 -3.12
N GLY A 297 -1.37 0.51 -2.81
CA GLY A 297 -0.50 -0.37 -3.59
C GLY A 297 -0.99 -0.57 -5.02
N ARG A 298 -2.28 -0.86 -5.21
CA ARG A 298 -2.90 -0.99 -6.53
C ARG A 298 -2.76 0.27 -7.38
N THR A 299 -3.04 1.43 -6.77
CA THR A 299 -2.91 2.74 -7.42
C THR A 299 -1.47 3.01 -7.85
N ALA A 300 -0.49 2.71 -7.02
CA ALA A 300 0.91 2.88 -7.35
C ALA A 300 1.35 2.00 -8.51
N MET A 301 0.90 0.74 -8.55
CA MET A 301 1.18 -0.15 -9.67
C MET A 301 0.53 0.34 -10.97
N ASP A 302 -0.70 0.88 -10.92
CA ASP A 302 -1.35 1.49 -12.07
C ASP A 302 -0.61 2.73 -12.59
N ILE A 303 -0.07 3.55 -11.68
CA ILE A 303 0.78 4.70 -12.06
C ILE A 303 2.03 4.21 -12.77
N LEU A 304 2.72 3.20 -12.21
CA LEU A 304 3.92 2.63 -12.83
C LEU A 304 3.62 2.06 -14.23
N ASN A 305 2.56 1.28 -14.37
CA ASN A 305 2.14 0.71 -15.64
C ASN A 305 1.82 1.81 -16.68
N LYS A 306 1.12 2.87 -16.28
CA LYS A 306 0.84 4.03 -17.16
C LYS A 306 2.13 4.74 -17.56
N GLN A 307 3.08 4.89 -16.65
CA GLN A 307 4.38 5.50 -16.96
C GLN A 307 5.20 4.64 -17.93
N PHE A 308 5.14 3.32 -17.80
CA PHE A 308 5.79 2.40 -18.72
C PHE A 308 5.19 2.46 -20.13
N LEU A 309 3.86 2.44 -20.24
CA LEU A 309 3.15 2.45 -21.53
C LEU A 309 3.16 3.83 -22.23
N ALA A 310 3.07 4.90 -21.45
CA ALA A 310 3.00 6.28 -21.95
C ALA A 310 3.71 7.23 -20.95
N PRO A 311 5.05 7.36 -21.05
CA PRO A 311 5.85 8.17 -20.11
C PRO A 311 5.39 9.62 -20.02
N ARG A 312 5.19 10.11 -18.82
CA ARG A 312 4.88 11.52 -18.52
C ARG A 312 6.06 12.19 -17.84
N LYS A 313 6.38 13.42 -18.25
CA LYS A 313 7.50 14.19 -17.67
C LYS A 313 7.14 14.86 -16.33
N ILE A 314 5.84 15.12 -16.10
CA ILE A 314 5.39 15.83 -14.90
C ILE A 314 4.97 14.79 -13.86
N PRO A 315 5.66 14.73 -12.70
CA PRO A 315 5.28 13.83 -11.62
C PRO A 315 3.93 14.25 -11.00
N THR A 316 3.23 13.30 -10.42
CA THR A 316 1.94 13.53 -9.76
C THR A 316 1.93 12.96 -8.35
N LEU A 317 1.29 13.66 -7.43
CA LEU A 317 0.94 13.15 -6.11
C LEU A 317 -0.52 12.72 -6.13
N THR A 318 -0.77 11.45 -5.83
CA THR A 318 -2.13 10.90 -5.65
C THR A 318 -2.38 10.71 -4.16
N LYS A 319 -3.37 11.43 -3.61
CA LYS A 319 -3.83 11.25 -2.24
C LYS A 319 -5.09 10.40 -2.21
N LEU A 320 -5.09 9.31 -1.43
CA LEU A 320 -6.28 8.52 -1.19
C LEU A 320 -7.01 9.02 0.06
N GLY A 321 -8.32 9.19 -0.07
CA GLY A 321 -9.20 9.51 1.06
C GLY A 321 -9.26 8.37 2.06
N THR A 322 -9.73 8.68 3.28
CA THR A 322 -9.90 7.73 4.39
C THR A 322 -11.34 7.73 4.87
N LYS A 323 -11.63 6.84 5.80
CA LYS A 323 -12.93 6.78 6.47
C LYS A 323 -12.72 6.71 7.98
N LEU A 324 -13.41 7.54 8.75
CA LEU A 324 -13.49 7.37 10.20
C LEU A 324 -14.48 6.23 10.49
N THR A 325 -13.96 5.13 11.02
CA THR A 325 -14.73 3.95 11.42
C THR A 325 -14.91 3.95 12.93
N LEU A 326 -16.12 4.22 13.37
CA LEU A 326 -16.47 4.32 14.81
C LEU A 326 -16.73 2.94 15.40
N ARG A 327 -16.25 2.75 16.64
CA ARG A 327 -16.45 1.56 17.49
C ARG A 327 -16.60 2.00 18.95
N ASN A 328 -16.31 1.08 19.87
CA ASN A 328 -16.62 1.26 21.30
C ASN A 328 -15.54 1.98 22.11
N SER A 329 -14.42 2.42 21.50
CA SER A 329 -13.44 3.26 22.18
C SER A 329 -13.77 4.75 22.16
N THR A 330 -14.88 5.12 21.55
CA THR A 330 -15.48 6.47 21.58
C THR A 330 -16.97 6.39 21.92
N LYS A 331 -17.53 7.51 22.38
CA LYS A 331 -18.96 7.65 22.67
C LYS A 331 -19.79 7.85 21.42
#